data_31ad6263c80a19f34823b3e43b57e54c
#
_entry.id   31ad6263c80a19f34823b3e43b57e54c
#
_cell.length_a   1.000
_cell.length_b   1.000
_cell.length_c   1.000
_cell.angle_alpha   90.00
_cell.angle_beta   90.00
_cell.angle_gamma   90.00
#
_symmetry.space_group_name_H-M   'P 1'
#
loop_
_entity.id
_entity.type
_entity.pdbx_description
1 polymer ?
#
loop_
_entity_poly.entity_id
_entity_poly.type
_entity_poly.pdbx_seq_one_letter_code
_entity_poly.pdbx_strand_id
1 'polypeptide(L)'
;YRETQVPVGIVNSSWGGSSVEAWMSEEALQKFPRQLHERDLFNSDEYRELCNRSGQMMNRFWDTALYKGDRGLHDGICWNRPELDDTDWQTVDMFSKEWGRKNGYPVSGSHWFRQKVNVSAEQAGKEAVLRLGCMVDADSVFVNGISVGNTFYQYPPRIYRVPASILKPGENLVTVRLINYGGAASFVPDKPYCLAWGTDTVRLSSRWKYQLGCEMPARTNSVSFQNVPTGMYNSMISPLRNLAFTGALWYHCLLYTSPSPRDMR
;
A
#
# COMPACT_ATOMS: atom_id res chain seq x y z
N TYR A 1 29.08 6.70 21.29
CA TYR A 1 29.65 7.77 22.13
C TYR A 1 29.80 7.35 23.61
N ARG A 2 28.75 6.74 24.21
CA ARG A 2 28.74 6.42 25.65
C ARG A 2 29.90 5.50 26.09
N GLU A 3 30.30 4.56 25.24
CA GLU A 3 31.35 3.57 25.56
C GLU A 3 32.74 4.05 25.21
N THR A 4 32.90 4.80 24.12
CA THR A 4 34.22 5.18 23.59
C THR A 4 34.58 6.63 23.82
N GLN A 5 33.61 7.47 24.22
CA GLN A 5 33.74 8.93 24.37
C GLN A 5 34.19 9.65 23.07
N VAL A 6 34.12 8.95 21.94
CA VAL A 6 34.47 9.50 20.65
C VAL A 6 33.18 9.91 19.93
N PRO A 7 33.08 11.12 19.36
CA PRO A 7 31.97 11.51 18.53
C PRO A 7 31.77 10.57 17.35
N VAL A 8 30.53 10.09 17.13
CA VAL A 8 30.18 9.20 16.05
C VAL A 8 29.19 9.91 15.14
N GLY A 9 29.55 10.09 13.87
CA GLY A 9 28.66 10.54 12.81
C GLY A 9 28.09 9.32 12.06
N ILE A 10 26.82 9.39 11.71
CA ILE A 10 26.12 8.36 10.93
C ILE A 10 25.62 9.01 9.63
N VAL A 11 25.98 8.40 8.49
CA VAL A 11 25.41 8.74 7.20
C VAL A 11 24.49 7.61 6.78
N ASN A 12 23.21 7.92 6.60
CA ASN A 12 22.23 6.98 6.07
C ASN A 12 22.08 7.20 4.57
N SER A 13 22.52 6.21 3.77
CA SER A 13 22.39 6.19 2.33
C SER A 13 21.66 4.90 1.95
N SER A 14 20.31 4.93 2.03
CA SER A 14 19.49 3.75 1.81
C SER A 14 18.17 4.11 1.13
N TRP A 15 17.72 3.22 0.23
CA TRP A 15 16.44 3.32 -0.46
C TRP A 15 15.83 1.93 -0.62
N GLY A 16 14.72 1.67 0.07
CA GLY A 16 14.07 0.37 0.06
C GLY A 16 13.48 0.01 -1.31
N GLY A 17 13.53 -1.28 -1.67
CA GLY A 17 12.95 -1.79 -2.92
C GLY A 17 13.70 -1.40 -4.19
N SER A 18 14.94 -0.92 -4.08
CA SER A 18 15.81 -0.63 -5.23
C SER A 18 16.59 -1.87 -5.68
N SER A 19 16.84 -1.99 -6.98
CA SER A 19 17.63 -3.07 -7.56
C SER A 19 19.12 -2.89 -7.30
N VAL A 20 19.89 -3.99 -7.32
CA VAL A 20 21.33 -3.93 -7.09
C VAL A 20 22.05 -3.11 -8.14
N GLU A 21 21.59 -3.17 -9.40
CA GLU A 21 22.17 -2.45 -10.53
C GLU A 21 22.10 -0.92 -10.34
N ALA A 22 21.10 -0.44 -9.63
CA ALA A 22 20.99 0.97 -9.31
C ALA A 22 22.12 1.48 -8.38
N TRP A 23 22.69 0.59 -7.56
CA TRP A 23 23.77 0.88 -6.63
C TRP A 23 25.17 0.58 -7.19
N MET A 24 25.27 0.10 -8.43
CA MET A 24 26.55 -0.16 -9.08
C MET A 24 27.10 1.08 -9.77
N SER A 25 28.43 1.26 -9.73
CA SER A 25 29.09 2.26 -10.54
C SER A 25 29.04 1.89 -12.03
N GLU A 26 29.24 2.87 -12.91
CA GLU A 26 29.34 2.62 -14.34
C GLU A 26 30.45 1.62 -14.69
N GLU A 27 31.61 1.72 -14.01
CA GLU A 27 32.72 0.80 -14.18
C GLU A 27 32.32 -0.65 -13.81
N ALA A 28 31.61 -0.82 -12.70
CA ALA A 28 31.13 -2.13 -12.29
C ALA A 28 30.10 -2.72 -13.26
N LEU A 29 29.31 -1.87 -13.94
CA LEU A 29 28.32 -2.29 -14.93
C LEU A 29 28.91 -2.67 -16.29
N GLN A 30 30.20 -2.43 -16.56
CA GLN A 30 30.81 -2.74 -17.87
C GLN A 30 30.64 -4.21 -18.29
N LYS A 31 30.49 -5.12 -17.32
CA LYS A 31 30.28 -6.55 -17.59
C LYS A 31 28.80 -6.91 -17.86
N PHE A 32 27.90 -5.93 -17.82
CA PHE A 32 26.46 -6.12 -17.94
C PHE A 32 25.87 -5.24 -19.06
N PRO A 33 26.04 -5.64 -20.34
CA PRO A 33 25.68 -4.79 -21.50
C PRO A 33 24.21 -4.34 -21.52
N ARG A 34 23.30 -5.21 -21.07
CA ARG A 34 21.87 -4.88 -21.00
C ARG A 34 21.59 -3.72 -20.05
N GLN A 35 22.18 -3.77 -18.86
CA GLN A 35 22.01 -2.72 -17.85
C GLN A 35 22.70 -1.42 -18.25
N LEU A 36 23.83 -1.51 -18.96
CA LEU A 36 24.47 -0.33 -19.56
C LEU A 36 23.56 0.33 -20.60
N HIS A 37 22.98 -0.45 -21.50
CA HIS A 37 22.05 0.08 -22.49
C HIS A 37 20.82 0.73 -21.81
N GLU A 38 20.26 0.10 -20.80
CA GLU A 38 19.15 0.66 -20.02
C GLU A 38 19.55 2.00 -19.37
N ARG A 39 20.75 2.07 -18.74
CA ARG A 39 21.29 3.31 -18.19
C ARG A 39 21.40 4.39 -19.24
N ASP A 40 21.89 4.06 -20.46
CA ASP A 40 22.05 5.02 -21.55
C ASP A 40 20.73 5.58 -22.03
N LEU A 41 19.67 4.77 -22.12
CA LEU A 41 18.32 5.25 -22.39
C LEU A 41 17.86 6.25 -21.35
N PHE A 42 18.06 5.97 -20.07
CA PHE A 42 17.65 6.84 -18.96
C PHE A 42 18.55 8.06 -18.76
N ASN A 43 19.68 8.17 -19.45
CA ASN A 43 20.47 9.40 -19.52
C ASN A 43 19.80 10.49 -20.39
N SER A 44 18.90 10.11 -21.31
CA SER A 44 18.11 11.06 -22.11
C SER A 44 16.95 11.64 -21.27
N ASP A 45 16.87 12.96 -21.22
CA ASP A 45 15.76 13.67 -20.57
C ASP A 45 14.44 13.38 -21.28
N GLU A 46 14.45 13.32 -22.62
CA GLU A 46 13.28 13.03 -23.44
C GLU A 46 12.74 11.63 -23.14
N TYR A 47 13.62 10.64 -23.00
CA TYR A 47 13.21 9.28 -22.66
C TYR A 47 12.60 9.20 -21.25
N ARG A 48 13.21 9.86 -20.27
CA ARG A 48 12.65 9.95 -18.91
C ARG A 48 11.28 10.62 -18.89
N GLU A 49 11.14 11.70 -19.62
CA GLU A 49 9.86 12.41 -19.72
C GLU A 49 8.79 11.57 -20.42
N LEU A 50 9.14 10.85 -21.48
CA LEU A 50 8.25 9.92 -22.17
C LEU A 50 7.76 8.82 -21.21
N CYS A 51 8.67 8.21 -20.45
CA CYS A 51 8.33 7.20 -19.45
C CYS A 51 7.37 7.73 -18.38
N ASN A 52 7.64 8.96 -17.87
CA ASN A 52 6.79 9.61 -16.89
C ASN A 52 5.39 9.89 -17.44
N ARG A 53 5.28 10.49 -18.62
CA ARG A 53 3.99 10.80 -19.25
C ARG A 53 3.19 9.54 -19.53
N SER A 54 3.84 8.51 -20.07
CA SER A 54 3.21 7.22 -20.35
C SER A 54 2.68 6.59 -19.06
N GLY A 55 3.49 6.52 -18.02
CA GLY A 55 3.08 5.98 -16.72
C GLY A 55 1.90 6.75 -16.11
N GLN A 56 1.93 8.08 -16.15
CA GLN A 56 0.83 8.91 -15.65
C GLN A 56 -0.46 8.70 -16.46
N MET A 57 -0.36 8.59 -17.78
CA MET A 57 -1.52 8.37 -18.65
C MET A 57 -2.15 7.00 -18.38
N MET A 58 -1.33 5.94 -18.28
CA MET A 58 -1.79 4.58 -17.96
C MET A 58 -2.46 4.52 -16.58
N ASN A 59 -1.87 5.19 -15.59
CA ASN A 59 -2.45 5.26 -14.25
C ASN A 59 -3.80 5.98 -14.25
N ARG A 60 -3.90 7.14 -14.92
CA ARG A 60 -5.17 7.88 -15.05
C ARG A 60 -6.25 7.07 -15.77
N PHE A 61 -5.86 6.35 -16.81
CA PHE A 61 -6.78 5.47 -17.53
C PHE A 61 -7.33 4.38 -16.61
N TRP A 62 -6.45 3.71 -15.90
CA TRP A 62 -6.81 2.64 -14.96
C TRP A 62 -7.72 3.17 -13.83
N ASP A 63 -7.34 4.29 -13.20
CA ASP A 63 -8.10 4.90 -12.11
C ASP A 63 -9.50 5.37 -12.59
N THR A 64 -9.58 5.92 -13.81
CA THR A 64 -10.86 6.33 -14.42
C THR A 64 -11.76 5.13 -14.73
N ALA A 65 -11.17 4.06 -15.30
CA ALA A 65 -11.91 2.84 -15.60
C ALA A 65 -12.43 2.18 -14.32
N LEU A 66 -11.57 2.08 -13.29
CA LEU A 66 -11.98 1.60 -11.97
C LEU A 66 -13.12 2.41 -11.39
N TYR A 67 -13.01 3.75 -11.39
CA TYR A 67 -14.04 4.63 -10.85
C TYR A 67 -15.37 4.42 -11.58
N LYS A 68 -15.35 4.38 -12.92
CA LYS A 68 -16.57 4.20 -13.73
C LYS A 68 -17.18 2.81 -13.62
N GLY A 69 -16.36 1.78 -13.44
CA GLY A 69 -16.79 0.40 -13.35
C GLY A 69 -17.16 -0.06 -11.94
N ASP A 70 -16.85 0.73 -10.91
CA ASP A 70 -17.08 0.35 -9.52
C ASP A 70 -18.57 0.44 -9.16
N ARG A 71 -19.21 -0.72 -9.11
CA ARG A 71 -20.63 -0.83 -8.75
C ARG A 71 -20.94 -0.24 -7.38
N GLY A 72 -20.00 -0.34 -6.45
CA GLY A 72 -20.18 0.21 -5.10
C GLY A 72 -20.32 1.74 -5.05
N LEU A 73 -19.95 2.43 -6.13
CA LEU A 73 -20.10 3.87 -6.27
C LEU A 73 -21.36 4.28 -7.06
N HIS A 74 -21.87 3.39 -7.94
CA HIS A 74 -22.84 3.77 -8.97
C HIS A 74 -24.13 2.93 -9.01
N ASP A 75 -24.18 1.78 -8.35
CA ASP A 75 -25.38 0.92 -8.32
C ASP A 75 -26.43 1.46 -7.32
N GLY A 76 -27.19 2.45 -7.71
CA GLY A 76 -28.29 2.99 -6.92
C GLY A 76 -27.81 3.58 -5.59
N ILE A 77 -27.92 2.84 -4.49
CA ILE A 77 -27.41 3.26 -3.17
C ILE A 77 -25.91 2.93 -3.09
N CYS A 78 -25.08 3.96 -2.89
CA CYS A 78 -23.63 3.72 -2.69
C CYS A 78 -23.37 2.73 -1.55
N TRP A 79 -22.43 1.82 -1.74
CA TRP A 79 -22.19 0.70 -0.82
C TRP A 79 -21.58 1.09 0.53
N ASN A 80 -21.18 2.32 0.70
CA ASN A 80 -20.79 2.86 2.01
C ASN A 80 -22.00 3.33 2.85
N ARG A 81 -23.22 3.38 2.30
CA ARG A 81 -24.41 3.90 2.98
C ARG A 81 -25.00 2.85 3.93
N PRO A 82 -25.41 3.26 5.15
CA PRO A 82 -26.06 2.36 6.11
C PRO A 82 -27.38 1.77 5.61
N GLU A 83 -28.08 2.48 4.73
CA GLU A 83 -29.39 2.11 4.18
C GLU A 83 -29.31 0.95 3.17
N LEU A 84 -28.12 0.63 2.68
CA LEU A 84 -27.92 -0.48 1.75
C LEU A 84 -28.19 -1.80 2.47
N ASP A 85 -29.07 -2.62 1.87
CA ASP A 85 -29.25 -4.02 2.27
C ASP A 85 -28.07 -4.85 1.75
N ASP A 86 -27.33 -5.42 2.68
CA ASP A 86 -26.17 -6.28 2.40
C ASP A 86 -26.40 -7.74 2.85
N THR A 87 -27.66 -8.14 3.02
CA THR A 87 -28.02 -9.51 3.48
C THR A 87 -27.48 -10.57 2.52
N ASP A 88 -27.54 -10.32 1.22
CA ASP A 88 -27.08 -11.24 0.17
C ASP A 88 -25.56 -11.21 -0.05
N TRP A 89 -24.84 -10.31 0.63
CA TRP A 89 -23.40 -10.25 0.52
C TRP A 89 -22.74 -11.47 1.17
N GLN A 90 -21.68 -11.98 0.53
CA GLN A 90 -20.87 -13.05 1.10
C GLN A 90 -20.27 -12.61 2.45
N THR A 91 -20.33 -13.48 3.45
CA THR A 91 -19.59 -13.30 4.70
C THR A 91 -18.23 -13.97 4.60
N VAL A 92 -17.15 -13.22 4.70
CA VAL A 92 -15.78 -13.69 4.58
C VAL A 92 -14.99 -13.43 5.86
N ASP A 93 -13.96 -14.22 6.10
CA ASP A 93 -12.88 -13.85 7.02
C ASP A 93 -11.90 -12.94 6.24
N MET A 94 -11.70 -11.71 6.71
CA MET A 94 -10.87 -10.72 6.00
C MET A 94 -9.40 -11.15 5.87
N PHE A 95 -8.93 -12.06 6.74
CA PHE A 95 -7.56 -12.60 6.69
C PHE A 95 -7.45 -13.85 5.81
N SER A 96 -8.56 -14.40 5.34
CA SER A 96 -8.57 -15.51 4.40
C SER A 96 -8.01 -15.08 3.05
N LYS A 97 -7.41 -16.03 2.33
CA LYS A 97 -6.98 -15.84 0.95
C LYS A 97 -8.04 -16.27 -0.08
N GLU A 98 -9.25 -16.61 0.38
CA GLU A 98 -10.30 -17.16 -0.49
C GLU A 98 -11.16 -16.09 -1.15
N TRP A 99 -11.35 -14.93 -0.51
CA TRP A 99 -12.07 -13.81 -1.13
C TRP A 99 -11.20 -13.09 -2.17
N GLY A 100 -11.82 -12.33 -3.05
CA GLY A 100 -11.11 -11.60 -4.12
C GLY A 100 -10.42 -12.50 -5.14
N ARG A 101 -11.00 -13.69 -5.38
CA ARG A 101 -10.49 -14.64 -6.37
C ARG A 101 -11.58 -15.02 -7.36
N LYS A 102 -11.15 -15.30 -8.59
CA LYS A 102 -12.00 -15.81 -9.66
C LYS A 102 -11.25 -16.96 -10.36
N ASN A 103 -11.86 -18.12 -10.43
CA ASN A 103 -11.21 -19.33 -10.97
C ASN A 103 -9.85 -19.66 -10.31
N GLY A 104 -9.73 -19.39 -9.01
CA GLY A 104 -8.50 -19.62 -8.25
C GLY A 104 -7.43 -18.52 -8.39
N TYR A 105 -7.61 -17.51 -9.25
CA TYR A 105 -6.67 -16.41 -9.44
C TYR A 105 -7.12 -15.15 -8.70
N PRO A 106 -6.16 -14.35 -8.14
CA PRO A 106 -6.48 -13.07 -7.56
C PRO A 106 -7.14 -12.11 -8.57
N VAL A 107 -8.09 -11.33 -8.09
CA VAL A 107 -8.77 -10.30 -8.87
C VAL A 107 -8.27 -8.94 -8.43
N SER A 108 -7.76 -8.15 -9.38
CA SER A 108 -7.45 -6.73 -9.16
C SER A 108 -8.70 -5.88 -9.31
N GLY A 109 -8.70 -4.69 -8.71
CA GLY A 109 -9.83 -3.77 -8.77
C GLY A 109 -10.31 -3.32 -7.41
N SER A 110 -11.62 -3.13 -7.25
CA SER A 110 -12.22 -2.67 -5.98
C SER A 110 -12.96 -3.79 -5.26
N HIS A 111 -12.66 -3.93 -3.98
CA HIS A 111 -13.25 -4.89 -3.07
C HIS A 111 -13.90 -4.15 -1.91
N TRP A 112 -15.18 -4.40 -1.67
CA TRP A 112 -15.94 -3.73 -0.64
C TRP A 112 -16.21 -4.64 0.55
N PHE A 113 -15.95 -4.11 1.74
CA PHE A 113 -16.16 -4.79 3.01
C PHE A 113 -17.03 -3.94 3.91
N ARG A 114 -17.98 -4.56 4.60
CA ARG A 114 -18.91 -3.89 5.52
C ARG A 114 -18.98 -4.68 6.82
N GLN A 115 -18.91 -3.97 7.94
CA GLN A 115 -19.09 -4.57 9.26
C GLN A 115 -19.83 -3.63 10.18
N LYS A 116 -20.81 -4.17 10.89
CA LYS A 116 -21.52 -3.50 11.97
C LYS A 116 -20.74 -3.65 13.26
N VAL A 117 -20.64 -2.56 14.02
CA VAL A 117 -19.96 -2.50 15.31
C VAL A 117 -20.83 -1.73 16.30
N ASN A 118 -20.96 -2.26 17.51
CA ASN A 118 -21.72 -1.62 18.58
C ASN A 118 -20.83 -0.68 19.39
N VAL A 119 -21.34 0.54 19.60
CA VAL A 119 -20.70 1.61 20.37
C VAL A 119 -21.59 1.93 21.56
N SER A 120 -21.04 2.03 22.75
CA SER A 120 -21.82 2.39 23.95
C SER A 120 -22.25 3.85 23.93
N ALA A 121 -23.24 4.19 24.76
CA ALA A 121 -23.66 5.58 24.90
C ALA A 121 -22.55 6.51 25.44
N GLU A 122 -21.62 5.95 26.25
CA GLU A 122 -20.48 6.71 26.78
C GLU A 122 -19.39 6.98 25.75
N GLN A 123 -19.26 6.08 24.75
CA GLN A 123 -18.29 6.18 23.65
C GLN A 123 -18.83 7.06 22.52
N ALA A 124 -20.12 6.98 22.27
CA ALA A 124 -20.79 7.81 21.27
C ALA A 124 -20.68 9.30 21.65
N GLY A 125 -20.52 10.16 20.65
CA GLY A 125 -20.30 11.58 20.88
C GLY A 125 -18.88 11.96 21.31
N LYS A 126 -17.96 10.99 21.40
CA LYS A 126 -16.52 11.23 21.59
C LYS A 126 -15.75 10.91 20.30
N GLU A 127 -14.67 11.64 20.05
CA GLU A 127 -13.77 11.33 18.95
C GLU A 127 -13.10 9.96 19.19
N ALA A 128 -13.09 9.14 18.15
CA ALA A 128 -12.43 7.83 18.16
C ALA A 128 -11.30 7.75 17.14
N VAL A 129 -10.47 6.75 17.28
CA VAL A 129 -9.46 6.35 16.28
C VAL A 129 -9.83 4.96 15.74
N LEU A 130 -10.11 4.89 14.45
CA LEU A 130 -10.30 3.63 13.75
C LEU A 130 -8.95 3.10 13.28
N ARG A 131 -8.59 1.90 13.73
CA ARG A 131 -7.38 1.18 13.32
C ARG A 131 -7.76 -0.02 12.47
N LEU A 132 -7.15 -0.15 11.30
CA LEU A 132 -7.44 -1.20 10.31
C LEU A 132 -6.17 -1.87 9.78
N GLY A 133 -5.14 -1.96 10.61
CA GLY A 133 -3.88 -2.62 10.26
C GLY A 133 -3.20 -2.03 9.01
N CYS A 134 -2.76 -2.90 8.11
CA CYS A 134 -2.28 -2.56 6.77
C CYS A 134 -3.08 -3.35 5.74
N MET A 135 -3.22 -2.79 4.54
CA MET A 135 -3.99 -3.40 3.44
C MET A 135 -3.21 -3.34 2.13
N VAL A 136 -3.40 -4.33 1.27
CA VAL A 136 -2.77 -4.39 -0.07
C VAL A 136 -3.85 -4.13 -1.13
N ASP A 137 -3.82 -2.99 -1.86
CA ASP A 137 -2.78 -1.94 -1.85
C ASP A 137 -3.27 -0.64 -1.20
N ALA A 138 -4.42 -0.14 -1.62
CA ALA A 138 -5.00 1.15 -1.23
C ALA A 138 -6.41 0.98 -0.65
N ASP A 139 -6.91 2.02 0.01
CA ASP A 139 -8.25 1.99 0.58
C ASP A 139 -8.92 3.37 0.65
N SER A 140 -10.23 3.32 0.79
CA SER A 140 -11.07 4.41 1.27
C SER A 140 -11.99 3.86 2.36
N VAL A 141 -12.07 4.55 3.49
CA VAL A 141 -12.79 4.08 4.68
C VAL A 141 -13.90 5.03 5.05
N PHE A 142 -15.03 4.44 5.41
CA PHE A 142 -16.23 5.17 5.78
C PHE A 142 -16.77 4.64 7.12
N VAL A 143 -17.35 5.53 7.91
CA VAL A 143 -18.13 5.21 9.10
C VAL A 143 -19.49 5.84 8.95
N ASN A 144 -20.55 5.05 9.05
CA ASN A 144 -21.93 5.47 8.84
C ASN A 144 -22.15 6.27 7.52
N GLY A 145 -21.45 5.84 6.44
CA GLY A 145 -21.52 6.48 5.13
C GLY A 145 -20.63 7.72 4.96
N ILE A 146 -19.98 8.20 6.02
CA ILE A 146 -19.12 9.38 5.99
C ILE A 146 -17.65 8.95 5.85
N SER A 147 -16.93 9.53 4.89
CA SER A 147 -15.52 9.24 4.69
C SER A 147 -14.70 9.70 5.89
N VAL A 148 -13.87 8.80 6.44
CA VAL A 148 -12.98 9.08 7.56
C VAL A 148 -11.50 9.08 7.15
N GLY A 149 -11.18 8.60 5.95
CA GLY A 149 -9.83 8.64 5.42
C GLY A 149 -9.60 7.69 4.24
N ASN A 150 -8.41 7.81 3.69
CA ASN A 150 -7.90 6.95 2.62
C ASN A 150 -6.39 6.81 2.72
N THR A 151 -5.84 5.76 2.13
CA THR A 151 -4.40 5.51 2.01
C THR A 151 -4.14 4.84 0.67
N PHE A 152 -3.20 5.38 -0.12
CA PHE A 152 -2.93 4.92 -1.49
C PHE A 152 -1.71 4.00 -1.60
N TYR A 153 -1.21 3.49 -0.49
CA TYR A 153 0.02 2.72 -0.41
C TYR A 153 -0.08 1.60 0.62
N GLN A 154 0.45 0.41 0.33
CA GLN A 154 0.20 -0.79 1.12
C GLN A 154 0.84 -0.81 2.52
N TYR A 155 1.97 -0.12 2.74
CA TYR A 155 2.74 -0.26 3.99
C TYR A 155 2.27 0.58 5.17
N PRO A 156 1.76 1.82 5.02
CA PRO A 156 1.33 2.62 6.16
C PRO A 156 0.19 1.94 6.94
N PRO A 157 0.24 1.97 8.27
CA PRO A 157 -0.88 1.52 9.07
C PRO A 157 -2.09 2.45 8.86
N ARG A 158 -3.28 1.87 8.73
CA ARG A 158 -4.54 2.58 8.61
C ARG A 158 -4.99 3.06 9.97
N ILE A 159 -4.81 4.34 10.23
CA ILE A 159 -5.16 5.01 11.48
C ILE A 159 -5.97 6.25 11.11
N TYR A 160 -7.29 6.16 11.26
CA TYR A 160 -8.22 7.21 10.84
C TYR A 160 -8.94 7.82 12.04
N ARG A 161 -9.02 9.15 12.08
CA ARG A 161 -9.82 9.86 13.08
C ARG A 161 -11.29 9.77 12.70
N VAL A 162 -12.11 9.38 13.67
CA VAL A 162 -13.57 9.35 13.53
C VAL A 162 -14.14 10.47 14.41
N PRO A 163 -14.62 11.56 13.81
CA PRO A 163 -15.22 12.67 14.58
C PRO A 163 -16.36 12.23 15.47
N ALA A 164 -16.52 12.89 16.61
CA ALA A 164 -17.54 12.60 17.59
C ALA A 164 -18.98 12.61 17.02
N SER A 165 -19.22 13.45 15.99
CA SER A 165 -20.54 13.59 15.35
C SER A 165 -20.96 12.40 14.48
N ILE A 166 -20.04 11.48 14.17
CA ILE A 166 -20.28 10.35 13.24
C ILE A 166 -20.81 9.13 14.00
N LEU A 167 -20.27 8.86 15.20
CA LEU A 167 -20.64 7.70 15.99
C LEU A 167 -21.92 7.94 16.77
N LYS A 168 -22.80 6.95 16.77
CA LYS A 168 -24.07 6.95 17.53
C LYS A 168 -24.11 5.80 18.53
N PRO A 169 -24.86 5.89 19.60
CA PRO A 169 -25.11 4.75 20.48
C PRO A 169 -25.72 3.58 19.72
N GLY A 170 -25.26 2.36 20.02
CA GLY A 170 -25.74 1.16 19.36
C GLY A 170 -24.95 0.85 18.09
N GLU A 171 -25.62 0.36 17.07
CA GLU A 171 -25.03 -0.14 15.84
C GLU A 171 -24.49 0.99 14.94
N ASN A 172 -23.22 0.88 14.56
CA ASN A 172 -22.54 1.72 13.59
C ASN A 172 -21.97 0.85 12.46
N LEU A 173 -21.90 1.39 11.26
CA LEU A 173 -21.36 0.70 10.09
C LEU A 173 -19.95 1.19 9.79
N VAL A 174 -18.99 0.27 9.70
CA VAL A 174 -17.66 0.51 9.11
C VAL A 174 -17.64 -0.09 7.73
N THR A 175 -17.28 0.70 6.73
CA THR A 175 -17.12 0.25 5.34
C THR A 175 -15.70 0.51 4.86
N VAL A 176 -15.09 -0.49 4.24
CA VAL A 176 -13.78 -0.40 3.60
C VAL A 176 -13.94 -0.70 2.12
N ARG A 177 -13.55 0.25 1.29
CA ARG A 177 -13.32 0.04 -0.14
C ARG A 177 -11.83 -0.18 -0.34
N LEU A 178 -11.41 -1.43 -0.45
CA LEU A 178 -10.03 -1.81 -0.74
C LEU A 178 -9.81 -1.80 -2.25
N ILE A 179 -8.72 -1.19 -2.69
CA ILE A 179 -8.30 -1.15 -4.09
C ILE A 179 -7.03 -1.98 -4.22
N ASN A 180 -7.07 -2.99 -5.08
CA ASN A 180 -5.92 -3.83 -5.39
C ASN A 180 -5.43 -3.53 -6.81
N TYR A 181 -4.16 -3.18 -6.92
CA TYR A 181 -3.53 -2.84 -8.20
C TYR A 181 -3.03 -4.06 -8.98
N GLY A 182 -2.79 -5.17 -8.27
CA GLY A 182 -2.31 -6.41 -8.87
C GLY A 182 -1.92 -7.44 -7.81
N GLY A 183 -1.95 -8.71 -8.18
CA GLY A 183 -1.67 -9.80 -7.25
C GLY A 183 -2.81 -10.03 -6.25
N ALA A 184 -2.50 -10.55 -5.06
CA ALA A 184 -3.49 -10.89 -4.05
C ALA A 184 -3.77 -9.71 -3.12
N ALA A 185 -5.00 -9.22 -3.15
CA ALA A 185 -5.51 -8.30 -2.15
C ALA A 185 -5.51 -8.95 -0.76
N SER A 186 -5.19 -8.20 0.28
CA SER A 186 -5.17 -8.74 1.65
C SER A 186 -5.24 -7.68 2.73
N PHE A 187 -5.74 -8.09 3.89
CA PHE A 187 -5.51 -7.43 5.17
C PHE A 187 -4.34 -8.12 5.87
N VAL A 188 -3.42 -7.35 6.43
CA VAL A 188 -2.24 -7.89 7.12
C VAL A 188 -2.64 -8.35 8.52
N PRO A 189 -2.52 -9.64 8.86
CA PRO A 189 -2.83 -10.13 10.20
C PRO A 189 -1.87 -9.55 11.25
N ASP A 190 -2.13 -9.81 12.54
CA ASP A 190 -1.31 -9.40 13.69
C ASP A 190 -1.14 -7.87 13.85
N LYS A 191 -2.08 -7.12 13.30
CA LYS A 191 -2.21 -5.67 13.47
C LYS A 191 -3.50 -5.33 14.23
N PRO A 192 -3.60 -4.15 14.85
CA PRO A 192 -4.83 -3.76 15.52
C PRO A 192 -5.96 -3.45 14.52
N TYR A 193 -7.12 -4.04 14.75
CA TYR A 193 -8.38 -3.78 14.06
C TYR A 193 -9.44 -3.43 15.10
N CYS A 194 -9.65 -2.14 15.35
CA CYS A 194 -10.52 -1.66 16.41
C CYS A 194 -10.92 -0.19 16.24
N LEU A 195 -12.02 0.19 16.89
CA LEU A 195 -12.28 1.57 17.29
C LEU A 195 -11.67 1.79 18.68
N ALA A 196 -10.99 2.91 18.89
CA ALA A 196 -10.27 3.21 20.13
C ALA A 196 -10.59 4.63 20.63
N TRP A 197 -10.79 4.74 21.95
CA TRP A 197 -10.94 5.97 22.73
C TRP A 197 -9.88 5.99 23.83
N GLY A 198 -8.65 6.38 23.46
CA GLY A 198 -7.49 6.22 24.35
C GLY A 198 -7.17 4.76 24.61
N THR A 199 -7.32 4.30 25.84
CA THR A 199 -7.11 2.90 26.26
C THR A 199 -8.34 2.01 26.06
N ASP A 200 -9.53 2.61 25.94
CA ASP A 200 -10.78 1.89 25.69
C ASP A 200 -10.88 1.52 24.21
N THR A 201 -11.24 0.27 23.92
CA THR A 201 -11.28 -0.23 22.55
C THR A 201 -12.45 -1.17 22.30
N VAL A 202 -13.06 -1.04 21.14
CA VAL A 202 -14.00 -2.02 20.58
C VAL A 202 -13.33 -2.72 19.41
N ARG A 203 -13.06 -4.02 19.56
CA ARG A 203 -12.44 -4.84 18.51
C ARG A 203 -13.40 -5.05 17.35
N LEU A 204 -12.87 -4.97 16.14
CA LEU A 204 -13.57 -5.41 14.93
C LEU A 204 -13.42 -6.91 14.77
N SER A 205 -14.49 -7.58 14.32
CA SER A 205 -14.45 -9.00 13.97
C SER A 205 -13.61 -9.23 12.71
N SER A 206 -13.03 -10.40 12.54
CA SER A 206 -12.45 -10.81 11.26
C SER A 206 -13.51 -11.12 10.19
N ARG A 207 -14.77 -11.29 10.59
CA ARG A 207 -15.89 -11.63 9.71
C ARG A 207 -16.57 -10.38 9.17
N TRP A 208 -16.51 -10.18 7.85
CA TRP A 208 -17.07 -9.03 7.15
C TRP A 208 -18.01 -9.45 6.03
N LYS A 209 -19.01 -8.64 5.74
CA LYS A 209 -19.75 -8.71 4.48
C LYS A 209 -18.84 -8.22 3.37
N TYR A 210 -18.78 -8.97 2.27
CA TYR A 210 -17.89 -8.74 1.15
C TYR A 210 -18.62 -8.76 -0.17
N GLN A 211 -18.26 -7.84 -1.06
CA GLN A 211 -18.71 -7.80 -2.45
C GLN A 211 -17.62 -7.23 -3.35
N LEU A 212 -17.42 -7.84 -4.52
CA LEU A 212 -16.54 -7.29 -5.56
C LEU A 212 -17.21 -6.09 -6.23
N GLY A 213 -16.57 -4.92 -6.18
CA GLY A 213 -17.10 -3.70 -6.79
C GLY A 213 -16.80 -3.65 -8.29
N CYS A 214 -15.53 -3.83 -8.65
CA CYS A 214 -15.08 -3.82 -10.04
C CYS A 214 -13.89 -4.78 -10.20
N GLU A 215 -13.94 -5.61 -11.24
CA GLU A 215 -12.80 -6.39 -11.70
C GLU A 215 -12.00 -5.57 -12.72
N MET A 216 -10.69 -5.46 -12.51
CA MET A 216 -9.78 -4.71 -13.37
C MET A 216 -8.59 -5.60 -13.79
N PRO A 217 -7.97 -5.36 -14.95
CA PRO A 217 -6.65 -5.90 -15.21
C PRO A 217 -5.65 -5.38 -14.18
N ALA A 218 -4.59 -6.14 -13.90
CA ALA A 218 -3.51 -5.65 -13.06
C ALA A 218 -2.98 -4.32 -13.60
N ARG A 219 -2.73 -3.37 -12.70
CA ARG A 219 -2.17 -2.06 -13.07
C ARG A 219 -0.76 -2.26 -13.61
N THR A 220 -0.47 -1.72 -14.76
CA THR A 220 0.89 -1.73 -15.29
C THR A 220 1.79 -0.86 -14.42
N ASN A 221 2.93 -1.41 -14.04
CA ASN A 221 3.90 -0.64 -13.26
C ASN A 221 4.46 0.50 -14.12
N SER A 222 4.41 1.72 -13.59
CA SER A 222 5.21 2.82 -14.12
C SER A 222 6.70 2.53 -13.87
N VAL A 223 7.58 3.17 -14.64
CA VAL A 223 9.02 3.05 -14.42
C VAL A 223 9.40 3.51 -13.01
N SER A 224 10.10 2.66 -12.30
CA SER A 224 10.66 2.96 -10.98
C SER A 224 12.07 3.52 -11.14
N PHE A 225 12.23 4.83 -11.12
CA PHE A 225 13.54 5.49 -11.35
C PHE A 225 14.61 5.09 -10.32
N GLN A 226 14.21 4.68 -9.10
CA GLN A 226 15.15 4.13 -8.12
C GLN A 226 15.80 2.82 -8.55
N ASN A 227 15.29 2.17 -9.60
CA ASN A 227 15.84 0.93 -10.14
C ASN A 227 16.69 1.16 -11.39
N VAL A 228 16.77 2.42 -11.88
CA VAL A 228 17.62 2.74 -13.04
C VAL A 228 19.09 2.42 -12.71
N PRO A 229 19.78 1.65 -13.55
CA PRO A 229 21.17 1.30 -13.31
C PRO A 229 22.05 2.53 -13.07
N THR A 230 22.92 2.49 -12.08
CA THR A 230 23.77 3.57 -11.54
C THR A 230 23.02 4.72 -10.83
N GLY A 231 21.70 4.80 -10.90
CA GLY A 231 20.94 5.94 -10.39
C GLY A 231 21.15 6.20 -8.90
N MET A 232 21.05 5.18 -8.07
CA MET A 232 21.32 5.27 -6.62
C MET A 232 22.80 5.49 -6.33
N TYR A 233 23.70 4.83 -7.06
CA TYR A 233 25.13 5.05 -6.91
C TYR A 233 25.49 6.53 -7.14
N ASN A 234 25.06 7.10 -8.25
CA ASN A 234 25.39 8.46 -8.62
C ASN A 234 24.80 9.51 -7.68
N SER A 235 23.58 9.27 -7.17
CA SER A 235 22.88 10.23 -6.30
C SER A 235 23.21 10.07 -4.81
N MET A 236 23.53 8.87 -4.34
CA MET A 236 23.61 8.60 -2.90
C MET A 236 24.99 8.07 -2.45
N ILE A 237 25.77 7.44 -3.30
CA ILE A 237 27.10 6.91 -2.95
C ILE A 237 28.22 7.81 -3.47
N SER A 238 28.19 8.15 -4.75
CA SER A 238 29.23 8.96 -5.37
C SER A 238 29.49 10.31 -4.67
N PRO A 239 28.49 11.04 -4.16
CA PRO A 239 28.72 12.27 -3.41
C PRO A 239 29.49 12.07 -2.10
N LEU A 240 29.47 10.87 -1.55
CA LEU A 240 30.14 10.55 -0.28
C LEU A 240 31.61 10.18 -0.44
N ARG A 241 32.11 10.00 -1.66
CA ARG A 241 33.46 9.49 -1.97
C ARG A 241 34.61 10.28 -1.34
N ASN A 242 34.38 11.55 -1.03
CA ASN A 242 35.39 12.43 -0.41
C ASN A 242 35.33 12.42 1.12
N LEU A 243 34.42 11.66 1.73
CA LEU A 243 34.33 11.51 3.17
C LEU A 243 35.18 10.32 3.64
N ALA A 244 35.93 10.50 4.71
CA ALA A 244 36.62 9.41 5.38
C ALA A 244 35.63 8.68 6.32
N PHE A 245 35.47 7.38 6.11
CA PHE A 245 34.61 6.52 6.93
C PHE A 245 35.47 5.53 7.72
N THR A 246 35.14 5.33 9.00
CA THR A 246 35.72 4.26 9.82
C THR A 246 35.17 2.89 9.44
N GLY A 247 33.95 2.83 8.91
CA GLY A 247 33.32 1.60 8.48
C GLY A 247 32.05 1.86 7.71
N ALA A 248 31.57 0.83 7.03
CA ALA A 248 30.29 0.82 6.32
C ALA A 248 29.46 -0.39 6.76
N LEU A 249 28.17 -0.17 7.01
CA LEU A 249 27.19 -1.23 7.24
C LEU A 249 26.38 -1.38 5.96
N TRP A 250 26.44 -2.56 5.35
CA TRP A 250 25.63 -2.87 4.19
C TRP A 250 24.47 -3.79 4.58
N TYR A 251 23.26 -3.31 4.37
CA TYR A 251 22.06 -4.11 4.52
C TYR A 251 21.22 -3.99 3.25
N HIS A 252 21.04 -5.09 2.55
CA HIS A 252 20.27 -5.14 1.30
C HIS A 252 19.19 -6.22 1.39
N CYS A 253 17.93 -5.83 1.28
CA CYS A 253 16.82 -6.76 1.19
C CYS A 253 16.63 -7.15 -0.28
N LEU A 254 17.01 -8.37 -0.64
CA LEU A 254 16.88 -8.91 -2.00
C LEU A 254 15.49 -9.44 -2.33
N LEU A 255 14.46 -9.11 -1.55
CA LEU A 255 13.10 -9.66 -1.65
C LEU A 255 12.45 -9.51 -3.04
N TYR A 256 12.94 -8.62 -3.89
CA TYR A 256 12.33 -8.32 -5.19
C TYR A 256 13.29 -8.41 -6.40
N THR A 257 14.57 -8.69 -6.22
CA THR A 257 15.55 -8.54 -7.30
C THR A 257 16.43 -9.75 -7.57
N SER A 258 16.40 -10.75 -6.70
CA SER A 258 17.06 -12.03 -6.95
C SER A 258 16.22 -13.13 -6.36
N PRO A 259 15.97 -14.23 -7.09
CA PRO A 259 15.39 -15.41 -6.48
C PRO A 259 16.30 -15.84 -5.33
N SER A 260 15.73 -15.92 -4.13
CA SER A 260 16.44 -16.50 -2.99
C SER A 260 16.85 -17.93 -3.35
N PRO A 261 17.97 -18.47 -2.82
CA PRO A 261 18.30 -19.89 -2.97
C PRO A 261 17.17 -20.82 -2.50
N ARG A 262 16.21 -20.31 -1.74
CA ARG A 262 14.97 -21.04 -1.35
C ARG A 262 13.91 -21.05 -2.44
N ASP A 263 13.94 -20.10 -3.36
CA ASP A 263 12.98 -19.99 -4.47
C ASP A 263 13.42 -20.77 -5.71
N MET A 264 14.62 -21.34 -5.67
CA MET A 264 15.20 -22.17 -6.73
C MET A 264 15.09 -23.68 -6.46
N ARG A 265 14.22 -24.11 -5.52
CA ARG A 265 13.95 -25.53 -5.24
C ARG A 265 12.55 -25.91 -5.64
#